data_7b617755423d9a5cc0a82d92103915e1
#
_entry.id   7b617755423d9a5cc0a82d92103915e1
#
_cell.length_a   1.000
_cell.length_b   1.000
_cell.length_c   1.000
_cell.angle_alpha   90.00
_cell.angle_beta   90.00
_cell.angle_gamma   90.00
#
_symmetry.space_group_name_H-M   'P 1'
#
loop_
_entity.id
_entity.type
_entity.pdbx_description
1 polymer ?
#
loop_
_entity_poly.entity_id
_entity_poly.type
_entity_poly.pdbx_seq_one_letter_code
_entity_poly.pdbx_strand_id
1 'polypeptide(L)'
;NAVKTYCDQYDKLTCNHIVPFSSARKWSGASFDENGSYIFGATEFILKDSSPYQEIIKEYSEKGQRVLMLAHSPHQIQDKELPAEIHPMAFLFISDKIRAEAPDTLAYFAEQGVDIKIISGDNAITVANIAKKAGLKTAEQYVDATTLQTPEEIKEAAQKYSVFGRVTPQQKLDLVKALKEQGHTVAMTGDGVNDVLALKESDCSIAMASGSDAARTVSQLVL
;
A
#
# COMPACT_ATOMS: atom_id res chain seq x y z
N ASN A 1 0.54 -5.64 17.37
CA ASN A 1 -0.48 -5.20 16.43
C ASN A 1 -1.63 -4.61 17.23
N ALA A 2 -1.89 -3.28 17.08
CA ALA A 2 -2.86 -2.53 17.89
C ALA A 2 -4.28 -3.12 17.86
N VAL A 3 -4.75 -3.57 16.68
CA VAL A 3 -6.06 -4.21 16.53
C VAL A 3 -6.13 -5.50 17.32
N LYS A 4 -5.10 -6.35 17.24
CA LYS A 4 -5.06 -7.61 18.00
C LYS A 4 -5.14 -7.38 19.51
N THR A 5 -4.34 -6.44 20.04
CA THR A 5 -4.32 -6.13 21.48
C THR A 5 -5.67 -5.62 21.98
N TYR A 6 -6.38 -4.83 21.16
CA TYR A 6 -7.72 -4.35 21.50
C TYR A 6 -8.75 -5.48 21.53
N CYS A 7 -8.67 -6.44 20.60
CA CYS A 7 -9.63 -7.54 20.48
C CYS A 7 -9.40 -8.72 21.45
N ASP A 8 -8.22 -8.85 22.06
CA ASP A 8 -7.88 -9.99 22.94
C ASP A 8 -8.69 -10.02 24.25
N GLN A 9 -9.41 -8.95 24.58
CA GLN A 9 -10.25 -8.86 25.79
C GLN A 9 -11.70 -9.38 25.60
N TYR A 10 -12.08 -9.84 24.40
CA TYR A 10 -13.41 -10.31 24.08
C TYR A 10 -13.46 -11.82 23.84
N ASP A 11 -14.64 -12.42 24.03
CA ASP A 11 -14.89 -13.83 23.74
C ASP A 11 -14.61 -14.14 22.26
N LYS A 12 -13.98 -15.30 22.02
CA LYS A 12 -13.60 -15.72 20.68
C LYS A 12 -14.64 -16.71 20.14
N LEU A 13 -15.19 -16.38 18.96
CA LEU A 13 -16.01 -17.33 18.20
C LEU A 13 -15.16 -18.47 17.65
N THR A 14 -15.73 -19.66 17.59
CA THR A 14 -15.06 -20.82 16.94
C THR A 14 -15.08 -20.62 15.43
N CYS A 15 -13.89 -20.48 14.86
CA CYS A 15 -13.71 -20.31 13.42
C CYS A 15 -13.47 -21.64 12.73
N ASN A 16 -14.19 -21.94 11.66
CA ASN A 16 -14.09 -23.17 10.86
C ASN A 16 -13.32 -22.97 9.55
N HIS A 17 -13.26 -21.76 9.01
CA HIS A 17 -12.48 -21.50 7.80
C HIS A 17 -11.83 -20.10 7.87
N ILE A 18 -10.54 -20.03 7.51
CA ILE A 18 -9.79 -18.76 7.48
C ILE A 18 -9.21 -18.54 6.09
N VAL A 19 -9.46 -17.36 5.54
CA VAL A 19 -8.78 -16.86 4.33
C VAL A 19 -7.77 -15.82 4.78
N PRO A 20 -6.46 -16.14 4.77
CA PRO A 20 -5.43 -15.19 5.19
C PRO A 20 -5.34 -14.01 4.23
N PHE A 21 -4.80 -12.89 4.71
CA PHE A 21 -4.56 -11.71 3.88
C PHE A 21 -3.66 -12.04 2.69
N SER A 22 -3.96 -11.43 1.56
CA SER A 22 -3.14 -11.50 0.36
C SER A 22 -2.97 -10.10 -0.23
N SER A 23 -1.75 -9.76 -0.65
CA SER A 23 -1.44 -8.49 -1.31
C SER A 23 -2.21 -8.30 -2.62
N ALA A 24 -2.58 -9.39 -3.30
CA ALA A 24 -3.38 -9.34 -4.51
C ALA A 24 -4.87 -9.09 -4.22
N ARG A 25 -5.42 -9.72 -3.17
CA ARG A 25 -6.83 -9.57 -2.79
C ARG A 25 -7.08 -8.34 -1.93
N LYS A 26 -6.07 -7.88 -1.17
CA LYS A 26 -6.16 -6.76 -0.21
C LYS A 26 -7.19 -6.94 0.90
N TRP A 27 -7.64 -8.17 1.14
CA TRP A 27 -8.53 -8.53 2.23
C TRP A 27 -8.20 -9.90 2.83
N SER A 28 -8.69 -10.15 4.03
CA SER A 28 -8.73 -11.43 4.74
C SER A 28 -10.13 -11.70 5.24
N GLY A 29 -10.45 -12.94 5.56
CA GLY A 29 -11.76 -13.27 6.10
C GLY A 29 -11.74 -14.54 6.95
N ALA A 30 -12.80 -14.70 7.73
CA ALA A 30 -13.03 -15.86 8.55
C ALA A 30 -14.52 -16.24 8.53
N SER A 31 -14.80 -17.53 8.43
CA SER A 31 -16.15 -18.07 8.41
C SER A 31 -16.44 -18.84 9.70
N PHE A 32 -17.70 -18.74 10.16
CA PHE A 32 -18.20 -19.33 11.40
C PHE A 32 -19.55 -20.01 11.11
N ASP A 33 -19.77 -21.21 11.64
CA ASP A 33 -20.90 -22.06 11.25
C ASP A 33 -22.27 -21.35 11.27
N GLU A 34 -22.63 -20.73 12.40
CA GLU A 34 -23.94 -20.10 12.58
C GLU A 34 -23.93 -18.59 12.32
N ASN A 35 -22.74 -17.98 12.16
CA ASN A 35 -22.59 -16.52 12.09
C ASN A 35 -22.10 -16.03 10.72
N GLY A 36 -22.10 -16.90 9.68
CA GLY A 36 -21.62 -16.52 8.36
C GLY A 36 -20.14 -16.19 8.31
N SER A 37 -19.77 -15.14 7.62
CA SER A 37 -18.36 -14.77 7.42
C SER A 37 -18.11 -13.32 7.75
N TYR A 38 -16.93 -13.04 8.31
CA TYR A 38 -16.41 -11.69 8.52
C TYR A 38 -15.23 -11.44 7.60
N ILE A 39 -15.23 -10.29 6.96
CA ILE A 39 -14.24 -9.90 5.95
C ILE A 39 -13.62 -8.58 6.39
N PHE A 40 -12.28 -8.52 6.36
CA PHE A 40 -11.54 -7.33 6.76
C PHE A 40 -10.48 -6.98 5.72
N GLY A 41 -10.48 -5.73 5.24
CA GLY A 41 -9.50 -5.31 4.24
C GLY A 41 -9.76 -3.92 3.66
N ALA A 42 -9.12 -3.64 2.54
CA ALA A 42 -9.25 -2.38 1.83
C ALA A 42 -10.65 -2.23 1.21
N THR A 43 -11.25 -1.08 1.41
CA THR A 43 -12.64 -0.79 1.02
C THR A 43 -12.88 -0.98 -0.48
N GLU A 44 -11.94 -0.55 -1.31
CA GLU A 44 -12.03 -0.62 -2.77
C GLU A 44 -12.06 -2.05 -3.34
N PHE A 45 -11.62 -3.04 -2.54
CA PHE A 45 -11.63 -4.45 -2.95
C PHE A 45 -12.84 -5.22 -2.41
N ILE A 46 -13.54 -4.67 -1.43
CA ILE A 46 -14.68 -5.33 -0.79
C ILE A 46 -16.01 -4.70 -1.22
N LEU A 47 -16.05 -3.36 -1.37
CA LEU A 47 -17.25 -2.63 -1.79
C LEU A 47 -17.34 -2.50 -3.32
N LYS A 48 -18.57 -2.52 -3.83
CA LYS A 48 -18.85 -2.16 -5.21
C LYS A 48 -18.84 -0.63 -5.38
N ASP A 49 -18.55 -0.15 -6.58
CA ASP A 49 -18.49 1.28 -6.89
C ASP A 49 -19.78 2.07 -6.59
N SER A 50 -20.92 1.40 -6.59
CA SER A 50 -22.22 2.00 -6.26
C SER A 50 -22.53 2.09 -4.77
N SER A 51 -21.56 1.86 -3.90
CA SER A 51 -21.76 1.89 -2.44
C SER A 51 -22.06 3.31 -1.94
N PRO A 52 -23.05 3.51 -1.04
CA PRO A 52 -23.35 4.81 -0.44
C PRO A 52 -22.23 5.38 0.43
N TYR A 53 -21.19 4.58 0.72
CA TYR A 53 -20.07 4.98 1.56
C TYR A 53 -18.88 5.56 0.76
N GLN A 54 -18.98 5.66 -0.59
CA GLN A 54 -17.88 6.14 -1.42
C GLN A 54 -17.45 7.57 -1.09
N GLU A 55 -18.39 8.45 -0.77
CA GLU A 55 -18.06 9.84 -0.42
C GLU A 55 -17.25 9.92 0.87
N ILE A 56 -17.63 9.17 1.91
CA ILE A 56 -16.90 9.17 3.19
C ILE A 56 -15.52 8.53 3.03
N ILE A 57 -15.41 7.44 2.26
CA ILE A 57 -14.13 6.79 1.97
C ILE A 57 -13.20 7.77 1.26
N LYS A 58 -13.70 8.49 0.25
CA LYS A 58 -12.96 9.50 -0.50
C LYS A 58 -12.49 10.63 0.40
N GLU A 59 -13.39 11.20 1.21
CA GLU A 59 -13.08 12.29 2.14
C GLU A 59 -11.90 11.94 3.08
N TYR A 60 -11.93 10.76 3.68
CA TYR A 60 -10.85 10.35 4.60
C TYR A 60 -9.56 9.95 3.88
N SER A 61 -9.66 9.38 2.67
CA SER A 61 -8.49 9.13 1.82
C SER A 61 -7.81 10.43 1.40
N GLU A 62 -8.59 11.46 1.06
CA GLU A 62 -8.08 12.81 0.74
C GLU A 62 -7.40 13.49 1.93
N LYS A 63 -7.79 13.13 3.17
CA LYS A 63 -7.08 13.54 4.40
C LYS A 63 -5.78 12.76 4.64
N GLY A 64 -5.43 11.81 3.77
CA GLY A 64 -4.25 10.96 3.88
C GLY A 64 -4.41 9.83 4.89
N GLN A 65 -5.65 9.39 5.13
CA GLN A 65 -5.93 8.23 5.98
C GLN A 65 -6.17 6.99 5.14
N ARG A 66 -5.63 5.87 5.60
CA ARG A 66 -5.96 4.57 5.03
C ARG A 66 -7.30 4.11 5.58
N VAL A 67 -8.25 3.82 4.70
CA VAL A 67 -9.58 3.35 5.09
C VAL A 67 -9.65 1.83 4.92
N LEU A 68 -9.84 1.12 6.03
CA LEU A 68 -10.13 -0.30 6.05
C LEU A 68 -11.58 -0.53 6.48
N MET A 69 -12.13 -1.66 6.09
CA MET A 69 -13.49 -2.04 6.42
C MET A 69 -13.55 -3.41 7.05
N LEU A 70 -14.38 -3.54 8.08
CA LEU A 70 -14.93 -4.79 8.55
C LEU A 70 -16.33 -4.95 7.96
N ALA A 71 -16.58 -6.08 7.33
CA ALA A 71 -17.88 -6.42 6.76
C ALA A 71 -18.31 -7.82 7.20
N HIS A 72 -19.60 -8.05 7.15
CA HIS A 72 -20.23 -9.34 7.42
C HIS A 72 -20.95 -9.85 6.18
N SER A 73 -20.98 -11.17 6.02
CA SER A 73 -21.82 -11.88 5.06
C SER A 73 -22.54 -13.04 5.75
N PRO A 74 -23.83 -13.27 5.47
CA PRO A 74 -24.52 -14.47 5.96
C PRO A 74 -24.00 -15.77 5.31
N HIS A 75 -23.23 -15.65 4.21
CA HIS A 75 -22.69 -16.76 3.44
C HIS A 75 -21.25 -17.08 3.85
N GLN A 76 -20.86 -18.34 3.68
CA GLN A 76 -19.49 -18.82 3.88
C GLN A 76 -18.59 -18.35 2.73
N ILE A 77 -17.32 -18.04 3.03
CA ILE A 77 -16.31 -17.76 2.01
C ILE A 77 -15.93 -19.07 1.32
N GLN A 78 -16.04 -19.12 0.00
CA GLN A 78 -15.65 -20.26 -0.84
C GLN A 78 -14.51 -19.86 -1.78
N ASP A 79 -13.57 -20.75 -2.02
CA ASP A 79 -12.47 -20.60 -2.99
C ASP A 79 -11.69 -19.27 -2.90
N LYS A 80 -11.66 -18.67 -1.70
CA LYS A 80 -11.02 -17.35 -1.45
C LYS A 80 -11.64 -16.20 -2.25
N GLU A 81 -12.91 -16.33 -2.64
CA GLU A 81 -13.70 -15.29 -3.29
C GLU A 81 -14.63 -14.59 -2.29
N LEU A 82 -14.97 -13.34 -2.60
CA LEU A 82 -15.91 -12.58 -1.78
C LEU A 82 -17.32 -13.16 -1.94
N PRO A 83 -18.07 -13.36 -0.83
CA PRO A 83 -19.46 -13.76 -0.90
C PRO A 83 -20.32 -12.75 -1.69
N ALA A 84 -21.42 -13.23 -2.27
CA ALA A 84 -22.30 -12.39 -3.09
C ALA A 84 -22.96 -11.22 -2.32
N GLU A 85 -23.25 -11.45 -1.02
CA GLU A 85 -23.89 -10.49 -0.14
C GLU A 85 -22.90 -10.04 0.95
N ILE A 86 -22.60 -8.75 1.00
CA ILE A 86 -21.65 -8.16 1.94
C ILE A 86 -22.26 -6.92 2.57
N HIS A 87 -22.31 -6.92 3.90
CA HIS A 87 -22.83 -5.80 4.71
C HIS A 87 -21.68 -5.13 5.45
N PRO A 88 -21.37 -3.85 5.16
CA PRO A 88 -20.43 -3.08 5.95
C PRO A 88 -20.86 -2.99 7.42
N MET A 89 -19.93 -3.28 8.34
CA MET A 89 -20.18 -3.18 9.78
C MET A 89 -19.45 -1.99 10.40
N ALA A 90 -18.18 -1.80 9.99
CA ALA A 90 -17.36 -0.73 10.55
C ALA A 90 -16.29 -0.29 9.55
N PHE A 91 -15.90 0.99 9.62
CA PHE A 91 -14.75 1.54 8.94
C PHE A 91 -13.66 1.88 9.96
N LEU A 92 -12.43 1.54 9.63
CA LEU A 92 -11.24 1.88 10.41
C LEU A 92 -10.43 2.90 9.63
N PHE A 93 -10.27 4.09 10.20
CA PHE A 93 -9.46 5.16 9.64
C PHE A 93 -8.09 5.13 10.30
N ILE A 94 -7.05 4.77 9.53
CA ILE A 94 -5.68 4.66 10.03
C ILE A 94 -4.89 5.83 9.48
N SER A 95 -4.30 6.61 10.38
CA SER A 95 -3.40 7.70 10.05
C SER A 95 -1.98 7.31 10.42
N ASP A 96 -1.05 7.43 9.50
CA ASP A 96 0.35 7.27 9.79
C ASP A 96 0.89 8.54 10.45
N LYS A 97 1.67 8.37 11.52
CA LYS A 97 2.42 9.48 12.13
C LYS A 97 3.70 9.69 11.34
N ILE A 98 3.76 10.81 10.64
CA ILE A 98 4.99 11.22 9.95
C ILE A 98 6.07 11.50 10.99
N ARG A 99 7.27 10.98 10.76
CA ARG A 99 8.44 11.25 11.59
C ARG A 99 8.78 12.73 11.54
N ALA A 100 9.18 13.31 12.67
CA ALA A 100 9.47 14.75 12.76
C ALA A 100 10.62 15.15 11.82
N GLU A 101 11.56 14.25 11.58
CA GLU A 101 12.75 14.47 10.76
C GLU A 101 12.49 14.35 9.25
N ALA A 102 11.33 13.84 8.85
CA ALA A 102 11.05 13.56 7.43
C ALA A 102 11.11 14.83 6.54
N PRO A 103 10.54 16.00 6.93
CA PRO A 103 10.61 17.20 6.12
C PRO A 103 12.06 17.67 5.89
N ASP A 104 12.89 17.67 6.92
CA ASP A 104 14.28 18.10 6.83
C ASP A 104 15.10 17.14 5.96
N THR A 105 14.84 15.81 6.08
CA THR A 105 15.49 14.80 5.24
C THR A 105 15.14 14.97 3.76
N LEU A 106 13.86 15.18 3.44
CA LEU A 106 13.41 15.39 2.07
C LEU A 106 13.97 16.71 1.49
N ALA A 107 14.03 17.77 2.30
CA ALA A 107 14.64 19.04 1.89
C ALA A 107 16.14 18.87 1.60
N TYR A 108 16.86 18.16 2.46
CA TYR A 108 18.29 17.87 2.25
C TYR A 108 18.55 17.13 0.93
N PHE A 109 17.79 16.08 0.62
CA PHE A 109 17.93 15.38 -0.66
C PHE A 109 17.64 16.28 -1.86
N ALA A 110 16.62 17.13 -1.78
CA ALA A 110 16.30 18.08 -2.84
C ALA A 110 17.42 19.10 -3.05
N GLU A 111 18.06 19.59 -1.98
CA GLU A 111 19.23 20.50 -2.03
C GLU A 111 20.46 19.83 -2.66
N GLN A 112 20.61 18.51 -2.49
CA GLN A 112 21.66 17.73 -3.14
C GLN A 112 21.32 17.37 -4.61
N GLY A 113 20.22 17.85 -5.16
CA GLY A 113 19.80 17.56 -6.54
C GLY A 113 19.28 16.15 -6.75
N VAL A 114 18.81 15.48 -5.68
CA VAL A 114 18.23 14.16 -5.76
C VAL A 114 16.72 14.24 -6.02
N ASP A 115 16.28 13.63 -7.11
CA ASP A 115 14.85 13.47 -7.43
C ASP A 115 14.26 12.32 -6.61
N ILE A 116 13.30 12.66 -5.74
CA ILE A 116 12.64 11.69 -4.88
C ILE A 116 11.39 11.14 -5.57
N LYS A 117 11.31 9.81 -5.65
CA LYS A 117 10.14 9.06 -6.14
C LYS A 117 9.57 8.23 -5.00
N ILE A 118 8.27 8.36 -4.71
CA ILE A 118 7.57 7.55 -3.71
C ILE A 118 6.75 6.49 -4.43
N ILE A 119 7.01 5.23 -4.12
CA ILE A 119 6.39 4.07 -4.78
C ILE A 119 5.69 3.22 -3.73
N SER A 120 4.36 3.13 -3.77
CA SER A 120 3.55 2.43 -2.77
C SER A 120 2.50 1.51 -3.40
N GLY A 121 2.16 0.44 -2.69
CA GLY A 121 1.01 -0.40 -3.00
C GLY A 121 -0.34 0.18 -2.55
N ASP A 122 -0.33 1.31 -1.82
CA ASP A 122 -1.52 1.98 -1.30
C ASP A 122 -2.16 2.91 -2.35
N ASN A 123 -3.35 3.40 -2.06
CA ASN A 123 -4.07 4.33 -2.94
C ASN A 123 -3.24 5.59 -3.25
N ALA A 124 -3.19 5.99 -4.52
CA ALA A 124 -2.32 7.07 -4.99
C ALA A 124 -2.61 8.43 -4.32
N ILE A 125 -3.87 8.77 -4.09
CA ILE A 125 -4.28 10.01 -3.41
C ILE A 125 -3.82 10.01 -1.96
N THR A 126 -4.00 8.88 -1.26
CA THR A 126 -3.54 8.71 0.13
C THR A 126 -2.03 8.90 0.22
N VAL A 127 -1.26 8.25 -0.66
CA VAL A 127 0.21 8.33 -0.71
C VAL A 127 0.65 9.77 -1.02
N ALA A 128 0.04 10.44 -2.00
CA ALA A 128 0.34 11.82 -2.36
C ALA A 128 0.10 12.78 -1.18
N ASN A 129 -1.00 12.61 -0.45
CA ASN A 129 -1.29 13.44 0.72
C ASN A 129 -0.31 13.21 1.88
N ILE A 130 0.12 11.97 2.10
CA ILE A 130 1.17 11.65 3.08
C ILE A 130 2.50 12.27 2.65
N ALA A 131 2.87 12.15 1.38
CA ALA A 131 4.07 12.73 0.81
C ALA A 131 4.09 14.27 0.95
N LYS A 132 2.96 14.92 0.67
CA LYS A 132 2.79 16.37 0.84
C LYS A 132 2.96 16.79 2.32
N LYS A 133 2.33 16.07 3.24
CA LYS A 133 2.49 16.30 4.69
C LYS A 133 3.93 16.06 5.17
N ALA A 134 4.64 15.13 4.55
CA ALA A 134 6.05 14.85 4.81
C ALA A 134 7.01 15.89 4.21
N GLY A 135 6.51 16.85 3.40
CA GLY A 135 7.31 17.94 2.84
C GLY A 135 7.79 17.72 1.39
N LEU A 136 7.34 16.67 0.68
CA LEU A 136 7.69 16.48 -0.73
C LEU A 136 7.01 17.54 -1.58
N LYS A 137 7.79 18.44 -2.20
CA LYS A 137 7.29 19.57 -3.01
C LYS A 137 6.55 19.11 -4.27
N THR A 138 6.92 17.97 -4.84
CA THR A 138 6.36 17.38 -6.05
C THR A 138 5.24 16.37 -5.78
N ALA A 139 4.69 16.32 -4.56
CA ALA A 139 3.69 15.36 -4.16
C ALA A 139 2.39 15.40 -4.98
N GLU A 140 2.07 16.54 -5.62
CA GLU A 140 0.90 16.68 -6.49
C GLU A 140 1.07 16.00 -7.85
N GLN A 141 2.31 15.64 -8.22
CA GLN A 141 2.63 14.85 -9.41
C GLN A 141 2.48 13.36 -9.07
N TYR A 142 1.26 12.88 -8.97
CA TYR A 142 0.98 11.48 -8.63
C TYR A 142 0.22 10.76 -9.74
N VAL A 143 0.34 9.43 -9.76
CA VAL A 143 -0.36 8.54 -10.69
C VAL A 143 -0.80 7.25 -9.98
N ASP A 144 -1.95 6.74 -10.39
CA ASP A 144 -2.42 5.40 -10.02
C ASP A 144 -1.81 4.40 -11.01
N ALA A 145 -0.92 3.53 -10.53
CA ALA A 145 -0.20 2.58 -11.39
C ALA A 145 -1.09 1.52 -12.05
N THR A 146 -2.35 1.38 -11.61
CA THR A 146 -3.31 0.51 -12.31
C THR A 146 -3.69 1.04 -13.69
N THR A 147 -3.45 2.31 -13.97
CA THR A 147 -3.67 2.92 -15.29
C THR A 147 -2.50 2.72 -16.26
N LEU A 148 -1.34 2.27 -15.76
CA LEU A 148 -0.12 2.06 -16.56
C LEU A 148 -0.08 0.59 -17.02
N GLN A 149 -0.39 0.35 -18.30
CA GLN A 149 -0.55 -0.99 -18.85
C GLN A 149 0.64 -1.44 -19.70
N THR A 150 1.43 -0.51 -20.23
CA THR A 150 2.56 -0.79 -21.13
C THR A 150 3.90 -0.32 -20.54
N PRO A 151 5.03 -0.92 -20.94
CA PRO A 151 6.37 -0.47 -20.56
C PRO A 151 6.63 1.01 -20.94
N GLU A 152 6.11 1.45 -22.07
CA GLU A 152 6.24 2.81 -22.56
C GLU A 152 5.52 3.80 -21.62
N GLU A 153 4.29 3.48 -21.19
CA GLU A 153 3.56 4.28 -20.23
C GLU A 153 4.29 4.37 -18.87
N ILE A 154 4.90 3.26 -18.41
CA ILE A 154 5.72 3.25 -17.20
C ILE A 154 6.92 4.15 -17.36
N LYS A 155 7.60 4.13 -18.51
CA LYS A 155 8.77 4.93 -18.81
C LYS A 155 8.45 6.44 -18.85
N GLU A 156 7.34 6.82 -19.46
CA GLU A 156 6.86 8.20 -19.47
C GLU A 156 6.43 8.64 -18.06
N ALA A 157 5.73 7.78 -17.34
CA ALA A 157 5.30 8.05 -15.97
C ALA A 157 6.48 8.26 -15.02
N ALA A 158 7.57 7.48 -15.16
CA ALA A 158 8.78 7.61 -14.36
C ALA A 158 9.42 9.01 -14.45
N GLN A 159 9.31 9.68 -15.60
CA GLN A 159 9.78 11.07 -15.77
C GLN A 159 8.79 12.09 -15.19
N LYS A 160 7.49 11.87 -15.42
CA LYS A 160 6.46 12.86 -15.17
C LYS A 160 6.00 12.92 -13.70
N TYR A 161 5.96 11.78 -13.02
CA TYR A 161 5.37 11.69 -11.69
C TYR A 161 6.42 11.44 -10.61
N SER A 162 6.14 11.96 -9.41
CA SER A 162 6.95 11.75 -8.21
C SER A 162 6.33 10.77 -7.23
N VAL A 163 5.02 10.51 -7.34
CA VAL A 163 4.29 9.61 -6.44
C VAL A 163 3.50 8.58 -7.26
N PHE A 164 3.71 7.32 -6.94
CA PHE A 164 3.08 6.18 -7.59
C PHE A 164 2.31 5.37 -6.55
N GLY A 165 0.99 5.26 -6.73
CA GLY A 165 0.12 4.44 -5.87
C GLY A 165 -0.35 3.17 -6.57
N ARG A 166 -0.81 2.18 -5.80
CA ARG A 166 -1.28 0.85 -6.25
C ARG A 166 -0.28 0.08 -7.11
N VAL A 167 1.02 0.31 -6.85
CA VAL A 167 2.11 -0.29 -7.62
C VAL A 167 2.27 -1.77 -7.25
N THR A 168 2.35 -2.63 -8.25
CA THR A 168 2.69 -4.05 -8.08
C THR A 168 4.22 -4.23 -7.93
N PRO A 169 4.69 -5.37 -7.38
CA PRO A 169 6.12 -5.67 -7.30
C PRO A 169 6.82 -5.62 -8.67
N GLN A 170 6.15 -6.07 -9.74
CA GLN A 170 6.70 -6.01 -11.09
C GLN A 170 6.84 -4.57 -11.57
N GLN A 171 5.82 -3.73 -11.38
CA GLN A 171 5.88 -2.32 -11.75
C GLN A 171 6.94 -1.55 -10.97
N LYS A 172 7.25 -1.93 -9.70
CA LYS A 172 8.39 -1.34 -8.96
C LYS A 172 9.72 -1.61 -9.68
N LEU A 173 9.93 -2.85 -10.13
CA LEU A 173 11.10 -3.22 -10.93
C LEU A 173 11.15 -2.43 -12.22
N ASP A 174 10.02 -2.34 -12.94
CA ASP A 174 9.96 -1.68 -14.25
C ASP A 174 10.21 -0.17 -14.14
N LEU A 175 9.75 0.49 -13.06
CA LEU A 175 10.06 1.89 -12.76
C LEU A 175 11.57 2.11 -12.53
N VAL A 176 12.23 1.24 -11.77
CA VAL A 176 13.69 1.32 -11.54
C VAL A 176 14.43 1.15 -12.86
N LYS A 177 14.07 0.15 -13.68
CA LYS A 177 14.67 -0.04 -15.01
C LYS A 177 14.47 1.16 -15.91
N ALA A 178 13.25 1.70 -15.96
CA ALA A 178 12.93 2.88 -16.78
C ALA A 178 13.79 4.09 -16.40
N LEU A 179 14.00 4.35 -15.11
CA LEU A 179 14.87 5.44 -14.66
C LEU A 179 16.34 5.20 -15.04
N LYS A 180 16.86 3.97 -14.91
CA LYS A 180 18.22 3.61 -15.30
C LYS A 180 18.43 3.73 -16.82
N GLU A 181 17.47 3.29 -17.64
CA GLU A 181 17.50 3.45 -19.09
C GLU A 181 17.50 4.92 -19.54
N GLN A 182 16.98 5.82 -18.70
CA GLN A 182 17.01 7.28 -18.91
C GLN A 182 18.32 7.92 -18.45
N GLY A 183 19.27 7.13 -17.97
CA GLY A 183 20.61 7.58 -17.56
C GLY A 183 20.70 8.03 -16.10
N HIS A 184 19.68 7.77 -15.28
CA HIS A 184 19.72 8.07 -13.85
C HIS A 184 20.46 7.01 -13.05
N THR A 185 21.20 7.42 -12.02
CA THR A 185 21.67 6.53 -10.96
C THR A 185 20.57 6.39 -9.91
N VAL A 186 20.09 5.18 -9.66
CA VAL A 186 18.91 4.91 -8.86
C VAL A 186 19.28 4.28 -7.53
N ALA A 187 18.96 4.96 -6.43
CA ALA A 187 18.94 4.38 -5.09
C ALA A 187 17.52 3.94 -4.74
N MET A 188 17.35 2.68 -4.31
CA MET A 188 16.07 2.13 -3.89
C MET A 188 16.08 1.83 -2.40
N THR A 189 15.11 2.38 -1.66
CA THR A 189 14.87 2.02 -0.26
C THR A 189 13.60 1.20 -0.14
N GLY A 190 13.65 0.08 0.57
CA GLY A 190 12.50 -0.80 0.76
C GLY A 190 12.57 -1.60 2.05
N ASP A 191 11.42 -2.08 2.52
CA ASP A 191 11.29 -2.85 3.76
C ASP A 191 10.57 -4.20 3.57
N GLY A 192 9.91 -4.39 2.43
CA GLY A 192 9.05 -5.53 2.17
C GLY A 192 9.62 -6.56 1.18
N VAL A 193 9.01 -7.74 1.19
CA VAL A 193 9.29 -8.78 0.18
C VAL A 193 8.95 -8.28 -1.24
N ASN A 194 7.97 -7.39 -1.34
CA ASN A 194 7.52 -6.79 -2.60
C ASN A 194 8.56 -5.84 -3.23
N ASP A 195 9.61 -5.45 -2.48
CA ASP A 195 10.65 -4.53 -2.93
C ASP A 195 11.89 -5.26 -3.46
N VAL A 196 12.00 -6.56 -3.21
CA VAL A 196 13.20 -7.38 -3.49
C VAL A 196 13.68 -7.25 -4.94
N LEU A 197 12.76 -7.28 -5.91
CA LEU A 197 13.13 -7.18 -7.33
C LEU A 197 13.69 -5.79 -7.66
N ALA A 198 13.04 -4.72 -7.17
CA ALA A 198 13.46 -3.35 -7.37
C ALA A 198 14.79 -3.03 -6.64
N LEU A 199 14.95 -3.55 -5.40
CA LEU A 199 16.21 -3.45 -4.65
C LEU A 199 17.39 -4.08 -5.41
N LYS A 200 17.20 -5.27 -5.97
CA LYS A 200 18.26 -5.94 -6.76
C LYS A 200 18.62 -5.21 -8.05
N GLU A 201 17.65 -4.55 -8.66
CA GLU A 201 17.85 -3.84 -9.93
C GLU A 201 18.53 -2.48 -9.73
N SER A 202 18.33 -1.83 -8.59
CA SER A 202 18.85 -0.48 -8.31
C SER A 202 20.39 -0.46 -8.23
N ASP A 203 20.98 0.71 -8.47
CA ASP A 203 22.44 0.91 -8.37
C ASP A 203 22.90 0.96 -6.90
N CYS A 204 22.01 1.44 -6.01
CA CYS A 204 22.21 1.42 -4.56
C CYS A 204 20.93 0.93 -3.89
N SER A 205 21.03 -0.17 -3.14
CA SER A 205 19.88 -0.76 -2.44
C SER A 205 20.01 -0.61 -0.92
N ILE A 206 18.93 -0.15 -0.30
CA ILE A 206 18.87 0.16 1.13
C ILE A 206 17.66 -0.55 1.74
N ALA A 207 17.86 -1.41 2.73
CA ALA A 207 16.77 -2.02 3.48
C ALA A 207 16.64 -1.40 4.87
N MET A 208 15.41 -1.35 5.37
CA MET A 208 15.17 -0.99 6.76
C MET A 208 15.49 -2.18 7.67
N ALA A 209 16.17 -1.96 8.80
CA ALA A 209 16.47 -3.01 9.78
C ALA A 209 15.21 -3.70 10.33
N SER A 210 14.11 -2.95 10.44
CA SER A 210 12.79 -3.47 10.81
C SER A 210 12.04 -4.18 9.68
N GLY A 211 12.60 -4.19 8.47
CA GLY A 211 11.99 -4.80 7.29
C GLY A 211 12.12 -6.32 7.23
N SER A 212 11.68 -6.91 6.14
CA SER A 212 11.73 -8.35 5.91
C SER A 212 13.17 -8.86 5.74
N ASP A 213 13.41 -10.12 6.16
CA ASP A 213 14.71 -10.79 5.94
C ASP A 213 15.10 -10.81 4.45
N ALA A 214 14.12 -10.98 3.57
CA ALA A 214 14.35 -11.01 2.13
C ALA A 214 14.90 -9.67 1.62
N ALA A 215 14.32 -8.53 2.05
CA ALA A 215 14.80 -7.20 1.69
C ALA A 215 16.21 -6.96 2.24
N ARG A 216 16.46 -7.29 3.51
CA ARG A 216 17.80 -7.15 4.13
C ARG A 216 18.87 -7.98 3.44
N THR A 217 18.55 -9.22 3.04
CA THR A 217 19.50 -10.13 2.40
C THR A 217 19.96 -9.65 1.02
N VAL A 218 19.10 -8.96 0.29
CA VAL A 218 19.42 -8.52 -1.08
C VAL A 218 19.96 -7.09 -1.15
N SER A 219 19.91 -6.34 -0.06
CA SER A 219 20.33 -4.94 -0.05
C SER A 219 21.80 -4.78 0.31
N GLN A 220 22.41 -3.72 -0.27
CA GLN A 220 23.81 -3.36 -0.02
C GLN A 220 23.98 -2.67 1.34
N LEU A 221 22.96 -1.93 1.78
CA LEU A 221 22.93 -1.22 3.06
C LEU A 221 21.69 -1.63 3.87
N VAL A 222 21.82 -1.66 5.18
CA VAL A 222 20.71 -1.88 6.14
C VAL A 222 20.74 -0.76 7.18
N LEU A 223 19.64 -0.01 7.32
CA LEU A 223 19.47 1.14 8.21
C LEU A 223 18.46 0.85 9.32
#